data_2c411f4849e9944de3f8f16a5073cf32
#
_entry.id   2c411f4849e9944de3f8f16a5073cf32
#
_cell.length_a   1.000
_cell.length_b   1.000
_cell.length_c   1.000
_cell.angle_alpha   90.00
_cell.angle_beta   90.00
_cell.angle_gamma   90.00
#
_symmetry.space_group_name_H-M   'P 1'
#
loop_
_entity.id
_entity.type
_entity.pdbx_description
1 polymer ?
#
loop_
_entity_poly.entity_id
_entity_poly.type
_entity_poly.pdbx_seq_one_letter_code
_entity_poly.pdbx_strand_id
1 'polypeptide(L)'
;SHFSSLPHSTSEGNHITNEQFHSQQIWARVVAHKRWHFFAFLPYKLNIRSTETSATKVSGIGDAMLLSNMVAFNTAQYSDKPFKHALQFSIGIKMPTGKSDAVRNGLMLHSNIQAGTGSVDLPVNMVYTLRYKSYGTNLELNFIKNGANKQQFRFGNRAIASLKAFAWKEVKNISILPHT
;
A
#
# COMPACT_ATOMS: atom_id res chain seq x y z
N SER A 1 3.27 -10.03 0.52
CA SER A 1 3.83 -9.75 -0.82
C SER A 1 5.34 -9.72 -0.74
N HIS A 2 5.97 -10.54 -1.57
CA HIS A 2 7.42 -10.66 -1.72
C HIS A 2 7.83 -9.67 -2.82
N PHE A 3 8.69 -8.72 -2.51
CA PHE A 3 9.29 -7.84 -3.50
C PHE A 3 10.81 -8.00 -3.44
N SER A 4 11.40 -8.55 -4.48
CA SER A 4 12.85 -8.57 -4.68
C SER A 4 13.22 -7.50 -5.70
N SER A 5 14.02 -6.51 -5.31
CA SER A 5 14.57 -5.51 -6.22
C SER A 5 15.80 -6.06 -6.95
N LEU A 6 15.88 -5.75 -8.25
CA LEU A 6 17.06 -6.04 -9.08
C LEU A 6 18.29 -5.24 -8.59
N PRO A 7 19.51 -5.76 -8.71
CA PRO A 7 20.71 -5.07 -8.29
C PRO A 7 20.95 -3.82 -9.16
N HIS A 8 21.10 -2.66 -8.52
CA HIS A 8 21.57 -1.43 -9.15
C HIS A 8 23.11 -1.46 -9.21
N SER A 9 23.65 -1.55 -10.40
CA SER A 9 25.09 -1.39 -10.64
C SER A 9 25.42 0.09 -10.79
N THR A 10 26.05 0.70 -9.79
CA THR A 10 26.84 1.93 -9.97
C THR A 10 28.31 1.54 -10.06
N SER A 11 28.97 1.98 -11.10
CA SER A 11 30.37 1.74 -11.39
C SER A 11 31.27 2.48 -10.38
N GLU A 12 31.70 1.77 -9.36
CA GLU A 12 32.91 1.91 -8.59
C GLU A 12 32.91 0.83 -7.48
N GLY A 13 33.59 -0.29 -7.73
CA GLY A 13 33.64 -1.43 -6.81
C GLY A 13 32.35 -2.27 -6.83
N ASN A 14 32.46 -3.47 -7.38
CA ASN A 14 31.32 -4.41 -7.55
C ASN A 14 30.80 -4.93 -6.18
N HIS A 15 30.24 -4.05 -5.34
CA HIS A 15 29.59 -4.45 -4.08
C HIS A 15 28.16 -4.86 -4.37
N ILE A 16 27.93 -6.16 -4.49
CA ILE A 16 26.58 -6.73 -4.61
C ILE A 16 25.86 -6.50 -3.28
N THR A 17 24.85 -5.62 -3.30
CA THR A 17 23.96 -5.40 -2.18
C THR A 17 22.62 -6.08 -2.46
N ASN A 18 22.21 -6.99 -1.61
CA ASN A 18 20.90 -7.64 -1.69
C ASN A 18 19.99 -7.05 -0.60
N GLU A 19 18.83 -6.54 -1.00
CA GLU A 19 17.83 -5.98 -0.09
C GLU A 19 16.54 -6.79 -0.17
N GLN A 20 16.02 -7.23 0.98
CA GLN A 20 14.77 -7.97 1.11
C GLN A 20 13.83 -7.20 2.04
N PHE A 21 12.59 -7.01 1.59
CA PHE A 21 11.55 -6.31 2.33
C PHE A 21 10.37 -7.24 2.55
N HIS A 22 10.06 -7.53 3.81
CA HIS A 22 8.88 -8.27 4.20
C HIS A 22 7.94 -7.35 4.97
N SER A 23 6.66 -7.35 4.60
CA SER A 23 5.65 -6.57 5.30
C SER A 23 4.42 -7.42 5.56
N GLN A 24 4.00 -7.44 6.81
CA GLN A 24 2.71 -7.98 7.25
C GLN A 24 1.87 -6.81 7.75
N GLN A 25 0.57 -6.85 7.53
CA GLN A 25 -0.30 -5.74 7.89
C GLN A 25 -1.56 -6.23 8.57
N ILE A 26 -1.84 -5.64 9.72
CA ILE A 26 -3.15 -5.73 10.38
C ILE A 26 -3.96 -4.53 9.94
N TRP A 27 -5.24 -4.75 9.65
CA TRP A 27 -6.14 -3.68 9.29
C TRP A 27 -7.51 -3.86 9.93
N ALA A 28 -8.19 -2.75 10.15
CA ALA A 28 -9.55 -2.70 10.65
C ALA A 28 -10.40 -1.80 9.76
N ARG A 29 -11.69 -2.11 9.67
CA ARG A 29 -12.67 -1.32 8.93
C ARG A 29 -13.86 -1.02 9.83
N VAL A 30 -14.27 0.25 9.85
CA VAL A 30 -15.50 0.71 10.48
C VAL A 30 -16.42 1.27 9.40
N VAL A 31 -17.66 0.79 9.35
CA VAL A 31 -18.72 1.30 8.47
C VAL A 31 -19.56 2.26 9.29
N ALA A 32 -19.30 3.56 9.18
CA ALA A 32 -20.03 4.59 9.91
C ALA A 32 -21.37 4.92 9.24
N HIS A 33 -21.45 4.82 7.91
CA HIS A 33 -22.64 5.05 7.12
C HIS A 33 -22.57 4.24 5.81
N LYS A 34 -23.71 4.07 5.11
CA LYS A 34 -23.78 3.35 3.81
C LYS A 34 -22.77 3.84 2.77
N ARG A 35 -22.34 5.10 2.87
CA ARG A 35 -21.37 5.73 1.94
C ARG A 35 -20.01 6.02 2.56
N TRP A 36 -19.86 5.92 3.90
CA TRP A 36 -18.63 6.31 4.59
C TRP A 36 -18.03 5.13 5.35
N HIS A 37 -16.82 4.76 4.97
CA HIS A 37 -16.05 3.70 5.60
C HIS A 37 -14.71 4.27 6.05
N PHE A 38 -14.28 3.88 7.25
CA PHE A 38 -12.98 4.26 7.78
C PHE A 38 -12.12 3.01 7.90
N PHE A 39 -10.86 3.15 7.52
CA PHE A 39 -9.88 2.07 7.59
C PHE A 39 -8.71 2.52 8.43
N ALA A 40 -8.19 1.61 9.26
CA ALA A 40 -6.95 1.76 9.98
C ALA A 40 -6.01 0.63 9.57
N PHE A 41 -4.75 0.96 9.33
CA PHE A 41 -3.72 0.03 8.92
C PHE A 41 -2.52 0.15 9.83
N LEU A 42 -1.97 -0.97 10.28
CA LEU A 42 -0.76 -1.05 11.08
C LEU A 42 0.17 -2.11 10.49
N PRO A 43 1.22 -1.72 9.76
CA PRO A 43 2.16 -2.66 9.18
C PRO A 43 3.23 -3.07 10.21
N TYR A 44 3.68 -4.32 10.13
CA TYR A 44 4.92 -4.80 10.72
C TYR A 44 5.91 -5.09 9.60
N LYS A 45 7.09 -4.53 9.69
CA LYS A 45 8.12 -4.63 8.66
C LYS A 45 9.32 -5.40 9.15
N LEU A 46 9.91 -6.16 8.23
CA LEU A 46 11.19 -6.83 8.40
C LEU A 46 12.02 -6.55 7.15
N ASN A 47 13.02 -5.68 7.28
CA ASN A 47 13.90 -5.25 6.21
C ASN A 47 15.28 -5.85 6.45
N ILE A 48 15.83 -6.51 5.46
CA ILE A 48 17.14 -7.16 5.51
C ILE A 48 17.98 -6.60 4.37
N ARG A 49 19.15 -6.09 4.69
CA ARG A 49 20.16 -5.65 3.71
C ARG A 49 21.41 -6.46 3.94
N SER A 50 21.82 -7.22 2.93
CA SER A 50 23.04 -8.04 2.93
C SER A 50 24.04 -7.44 1.96
N THR A 51 25.25 -7.21 2.45
CA THR A 51 26.46 -6.92 1.67
C THR A 51 27.39 -8.12 1.77
N GLU A 52 28.44 -8.20 0.97
CA GLU A 52 29.40 -9.32 0.99
C GLU A 52 30.00 -9.57 2.37
N THR A 53 30.16 -8.53 3.18
CA THR A 53 30.85 -8.60 4.48
C THR A 53 29.90 -8.49 5.69
N SER A 54 28.64 -8.11 5.50
CA SER A 54 27.73 -7.90 6.62
C SER A 54 26.26 -7.98 6.22
N ALA A 55 25.42 -8.42 7.19
CA ALA A 55 23.97 -8.35 7.08
C ALA A 55 23.40 -7.39 8.13
N THR A 56 22.51 -6.51 7.70
CA THR A 56 21.77 -5.60 8.56
C THR A 56 20.30 -5.94 8.51
N LYS A 57 19.71 -6.18 9.68
CA LYS A 57 18.29 -6.50 9.85
C LYS A 57 17.62 -5.43 10.68
N VAL A 58 16.53 -4.86 10.18
CA VAL A 58 15.67 -3.92 10.90
C VAL A 58 14.26 -4.45 10.90
N SER A 59 13.65 -4.60 12.05
CA SER A 59 12.27 -5.03 12.19
C SER A 59 11.52 -4.15 13.17
N GLY A 60 10.22 -4.02 12.98
CA GLY A 60 9.38 -3.27 13.90
C GLY A 60 8.05 -2.85 13.27
N ILE A 61 7.24 -2.22 14.09
CA ILE A 61 6.00 -1.58 13.64
C ILE A 61 6.37 -0.45 12.68
N GLY A 62 5.71 -0.40 11.54
CA GLY A 62 5.83 0.68 10.57
C GLY A 62 4.87 1.83 10.86
N ASP A 63 4.72 2.71 9.90
CA ASP A 63 3.86 3.89 10.03
C ASP A 63 2.38 3.49 9.93
N ALA A 64 1.61 3.84 10.94
CA ALA A 64 0.16 3.65 10.93
C ALA A 64 -0.51 4.57 9.91
N MET A 65 -1.58 4.08 9.28
CA MET A 65 -2.34 4.85 8.30
C MET A 65 -3.83 4.79 8.59
N LEU A 66 -4.49 5.93 8.50
CA LEU A 66 -5.93 6.07 8.58
C LEU A 66 -6.45 6.55 7.22
N LEU A 67 -7.52 5.92 6.73
CA LEU A 67 -8.19 6.27 5.50
C LEU A 67 -9.69 6.47 5.73
N SER A 68 -10.22 7.55 5.16
CA SER A 68 -11.66 7.75 4.98
C SER A 68 -12.00 7.42 3.53
N ASN A 69 -12.95 6.53 3.31
CA ASN A 69 -13.45 6.15 2.00
C ASN A 69 -14.91 6.57 1.84
N MET A 70 -15.20 7.27 0.77
CA MET A 70 -16.55 7.71 0.39
C MET A 70 -17.00 6.97 -0.87
N VAL A 71 -18.15 6.31 -0.80
CA VAL A 71 -18.85 5.76 -1.98
C VAL A 71 -19.64 6.89 -2.63
N ALA A 72 -19.13 7.45 -3.73
CA ALA A 72 -19.76 8.54 -4.45
C ALA A 72 -21.08 8.07 -5.09
N PHE A 73 -21.03 6.93 -5.77
CA PHE A 73 -22.22 6.24 -6.24
C PHE A 73 -21.97 4.73 -6.38
N ASN A 74 -23.05 3.95 -6.31
CA ASN A 74 -23.07 2.51 -6.59
C ASN A 74 -24.43 2.13 -7.17
N THR A 75 -24.48 1.87 -8.46
CA THR A 75 -25.72 1.53 -9.17
C THR A 75 -26.12 0.06 -9.00
N ALA A 76 -25.25 -0.77 -8.42
CA ALA A 76 -25.53 -2.19 -8.24
C ALA A 76 -26.75 -2.48 -7.37
N GLN A 77 -27.11 -1.55 -6.48
CA GLN A 77 -28.22 -1.70 -5.53
C GLN A 77 -29.56 -1.20 -6.09
N TYR A 78 -29.54 -0.39 -7.16
CA TYR A 78 -30.72 0.36 -7.59
C TYR A 78 -31.07 0.18 -9.06
N SER A 79 -30.36 -0.69 -9.77
CA SER A 79 -30.55 -0.81 -11.22
C SER A 79 -30.65 -2.26 -11.66
N ASP A 80 -31.73 -2.59 -12.38
CA ASP A 80 -31.89 -3.86 -13.10
C ASP A 80 -31.07 -3.89 -14.41
N LYS A 81 -30.37 -2.78 -14.71
CA LYS A 81 -29.52 -2.70 -15.91
C LYS A 81 -28.39 -3.70 -15.84
N PRO A 82 -28.01 -4.29 -16.98
CA PRO A 82 -26.91 -5.27 -17.03
C PRO A 82 -25.55 -4.65 -16.69
N PHE A 83 -25.38 -3.35 -16.92
CA PHE A 83 -24.20 -2.59 -16.52
C PHE A 83 -24.39 -1.96 -15.13
N LYS A 84 -23.44 -2.23 -14.23
CA LYS A 84 -23.41 -1.70 -12.89
C LYS A 84 -22.10 -0.95 -12.66
N HIS A 85 -22.20 0.22 -12.06
CA HIS A 85 -21.07 1.13 -11.85
C HIS A 85 -20.94 1.46 -10.37
N ALA A 86 -19.71 1.58 -9.90
CA ALA A 86 -19.42 2.14 -8.60
C ALA A 86 -18.18 3.04 -8.66
N LEU A 87 -18.22 4.15 -7.97
CA LEU A 87 -17.10 5.07 -7.83
C LEU A 87 -16.87 5.35 -6.34
N GLN A 88 -15.64 5.19 -5.93
CA GLN A 88 -15.19 5.42 -4.57
C GLN A 88 -13.97 6.33 -4.56
N PHE A 89 -13.91 7.21 -3.56
CA PHE A 89 -12.77 8.05 -3.27
C PHE A 89 -12.30 7.81 -1.86
N SER A 90 -10.98 7.77 -1.67
CA SER A 90 -10.40 7.70 -0.35
C SER A 90 -9.36 8.79 -0.16
N ILE A 91 -9.32 9.36 1.02
CA ILE A 91 -8.26 10.26 1.47
C ILE A 91 -7.82 9.81 2.86
N GLY A 92 -6.53 9.92 3.14
CA GLY A 92 -6.01 9.49 4.41
C GLY A 92 -4.80 10.24 4.87
N ILE A 93 -4.31 9.81 6.01
CA ILE A 93 -3.08 10.28 6.62
C ILE A 93 -2.26 9.09 7.09
N LYS A 94 -1.00 9.05 6.72
CA LYS A 94 0.00 8.14 7.27
C LYS A 94 0.79 8.90 8.33
N MET A 95 0.84 8.35 9.54
CA MET A 95 1.49 8.95 10.69
C MET A 95 2.86 8.31 10.94
N PRO A 96 3.90 9.08 11.33
CA PRO A 96 5.25 8.56 11.56
C PRO A 96 5.34 7.81 12.91
N THR A 97 4.58 6.72 13.05
CA THR A 97 4.55 5.88 14.25
C THR A 97 5.62 4.80 14.25
N GLY A 98 6.17 4.49 13.07
CA GLY A 98 7.23 3.51 12.91
C GLY A 98 8.60 4.08 13.29
N LYS A 99 9.51 3.19 13.72
CA LYS A 99 10.87 3.57 14.05
C LYS A 99 11.63 4.00 12.79
N SER A 100 12.11 5.25 12.76
CA SER A 100 12.82 5.88 11.65
C SER A 100 14.24 6.37 12.00
N ASP A 101 14.73 5.99 13.19
CA ASP A 101 16.00 6.41 13.77
C ASP A 101 16.90 5.23 14.19
N ALA A 102 16.73 4.07 13.54
CA ALA A 102 17.55 2.91 13.83
C ALA A 102 19.02 3.20 13.46
N VAL A 103 19.92 2.91 14.42
CA VAL A 103 21.36 3.17 14.35
C VAL A 103 22.10 1.83 14.40
N ARG A 104 23.23 1.72 13.67
CA ARG A 104 24.16 0.62 13.75
C ARG A 104 25.60 1.17 13.83
N ASN A 105 26.38 0.71 14.79
CA ASN A 105 27.76 1.17 15.04
C ASN A 105 27.89 2.71 15.15
N GLY A 106 26.91 3.35 15.78
CA GLY A 106 26.87 4.82 15.95
C GLY A 106 26.42 5.60 14.72
N LEU A 107 26.16 4.95 13.58
CA LEU A 107 25.71 5.59 12.37
C LEU A 107 24.22 5.29 12.12
N MET A 108 23.46 6.33 11.73
CA MET A 108 22.07 6.17 11.35
C MET A 108 21.95 5.33 10.07
N LEU A 109 21.06 4.34 10.08
CA LEU A 109 20.81 3.53 8.92
C LEU A 109 20.04 4.32 7.84
N HIS A 110 20.28 3.97 6.58
CA HIS A 110 19.62 4.60 5.45
C HIS A 110 18.09 4.53 5.56
N SER A 111 17.39 5.59 5.14
CA SER A 111 15.94 5.73 5.29
C SER A 111 15.14 4.57 4.68
N ASN A 112 15.63 3.94 3.62
CA ASN A 112 14.95 2.82 2.95
C ASN A 112 14.85 1.56 3.81
N ILE A 113 15.81 1.34 4.73
CA ILE A 113 15.84 0.13 5.57
C ILE A 113 15.10 0.33 6.90
N GLN A 114 14.75 1.55 7.25
CA GLN A 114 13.99 1.87 8.46
C GLN A 114 12.59 1.24 8.45
N ALA A 115 12.06 0.90 9.61
CA ALA A 115 10.70 0.35 9.73
C ALA A 115 9.62 1.43 9.42
N GLY A 116 9.87 2.67 9.84
CA GLY A 116 9.05 3.85 9.55
C GLY A 116 9.76 4.83 8.62
N THR A 117 9.02 5.78 8.05
CA THR A 117 9.58 6.86 7.21
C THR A 117 9.92 8.11 8.02
N GLY A 118 9.32 8.25 9.21
CA GLY A 118 9.43 9.44 10.05
C GLY A 118 8.70 10.66 9.49
N SER A 119 7.91 10.51 8.42
CA SER A 119 7.17 11.58 7.75
C SER A 119 5.67 11.38 7.83
N VAL A 120 4.93 12.49 7.80
CA VAL A 120 3.48 12.47 7.57
C VAL A 120 3.25 12.47 6.06
N ASP A 121 2.47 11.50 5.56
CA ASP A 121 2.14 11.40 4.14
C ASP A 121 0.62 11.42 3.95
N LEU A 122 0.20 11.92 2.78
CA LEU A 122 -1.21 12.06 2.40
C LEU A 122 -1.51 11.13 1.22
N PRO A 123 -2.06 9.94 1.46
CA PRO A 123 -2.58 9.07 0.41
C PRO A 123 -3.96 9.54 -0.06
N VAL A 124 -4.16 9.52 -1.37
CA VAL A 124 -5.44 9.72 -2.05
C VAL A 124 -5.64 8.56 -3.01
N ASN A 125 -6.85 8.00 -3.03
CA ASN A 125 -7.17 6.88 -3.90
C ASN A 125 -8.54 7.11 -4.56
N MET A 126 -8.67 6.65 -5.80
CA MET A 126 -9.94 6.57 -6.54
C MET A 126 -10.08 5.16 -7.10
N VAL A 127 -11.24 4.55 -6.90
CA VAL A 127 -11.58 3.24 -7.48
C VAL A 127 -12.86 3.37 -8.26
N TYR A 128 -12.79 3.08 -9.56
CA TYR A 128 -13.95 2.94 -10.43
C TYR A 128 -14.15 1.48 -10.80
N THR A 129 -15.32 0.95 -10.50
CA THR A 129 -15.71 -0.42 -10.82
C THR A 129 -16.80 -0.40 -11.88
N LEU A 130 -16.57 -1.11 -12.98
CA LEU A 130 -17.57 -1.42 -14.00
C LEU A 130 -17.84 -2.91 -13.99
N ARG A 131 -19.12 -3.29 -13.96
CA ARG A 131 -19.56 -4.69 -13.96
C ARG A 131 -20.64 -4.92 -15.03
N TYR A 132 -20.47 -6.00 -15.77
CA TYR A 132 -21.45 -6.48 -16.73
C TYR A 132 -21.70 -7.97 -16.51
N LYS A 133 -22.90 -8.34 -16.06
CA LYS A 133 -23.24 -9.73 -15.69
C LYS A 133 -22.16 -10.32 -14.74
N SER A 134 -21.50 -11.37 -15.16
CA SER A 134 -20.45 -12.08 -14.39
C SER A 134 -19.02 -11.55 -14.60
N TYR A 135 -18.84 -10.49 -15.36
CA TYR A 135 -17.54 -9.90 -15.64
C TYR A 135 -17.45 -8.49 -15.07
N GLY A 136 -16.27 -8.08 -14.74
CA GLY A 136 -16.06 -6.71 -14.30
C GLY A 136 -14.61 -6.25 -14.42
N THR A 137 -14.43 -4.96 -14.27
CA THR A 137 -13.12 -4.32 -14.25
C THR A 137 -13.07 -3.25 -13.16
N ASN A 138 -11.91 -3.11 -12.54
CA ASN A 138 -11.60 -2.04 -11.61
C ASN A 138 -10.47 -1.19 -12.20
N LEU A 139 -10.70 0.10 -12.33
CA LEU A 139 -9.66 1.11 -12.52
C LEU A 139 -9.36 1.71 -11.15
N GLU A 140 -8.11 1.63 -10.72
CA GLU A 140 -7.64 2.18 -9.45
C GLU A 140 -6.53 3.19 -9.69
N LEU A 141 -6.67 4.39 -9.14
CA LEU A 141 -5.68 5.46 -9.18
C LEU A 141 -5.27 5.79 -7.75
N ASN A 142 -4.00 5.65 -7.46
CA ASN A 142 -3.41 5.97 -6.16
C ASN A 142 -2.41 7.09 -6.31
N PHE A 143 -2.49 8.09 -5.44
CA PHE A 143 -1.51 9.15 -5.32
C PHE A 143 -1.10 9.30 -3.86
N ILE A 144 0.20 9.38 -3.61
CA ILE A 144 0.74 9.60 -2.26
C ILE A 144 1.66 10.81 -2.32
N LYS A 145 1.27 11.87 -1.59
CA LYS A 145 2.15 13.00 -1.33
C LYS A 145 2.94 12.71 -0.05
N ASN A 146 4.24 12.51 -0.19
CA ASN A 146 5.12 12.25 0.93
C ASN A 146 5.58 13.57 1.57
N GLY A 147 5.62 13.60 2.90
CA GLY A 147 6.22 14.68 3.68
C GLY A 147 7.72 14.51 3.89
N ALA A 148 8.36 15.50 4.50
CA ALA A 148 9.73 15.41 4.98
C ALA A 148 9.75 14.83 6.40
N ASN A 149 10.77 14.05 6.72
CA ASN A 149 11.03 13.58 8.08
C ASN A 149 11.83 14.63 8.90
N LYS A 150 12.16 14.32 10.15
CA LYS A 150 12.94 15.21 11.04
C LYS A 150 14.33 15.53 10.49
N GLN A 151 14.91 14.66 9.65
CA GLN A 151 16.21 14.84 9.00
C GLN A 151 16.08 15.59 7.66
N GLN A 152 14.94 16.21 7.36
CA GLN A 152 14.64 16.88 6.11
C GLN A 152 14.67 15.95 4.87
N PHE A 153 14.76 14.64 5.07
CA PHE A 153 14.67 13.68 3.99
C PHE A 153 13.22 13.48 3.57
N ARG A 154 12.97 13.52 2.27
CA ARG A 154 11.64 13.34 1.69
C ARG A 154 11.68 12.28 0.59
N PHE A 155 10.84 11.26 0.72
CA PHE A 155 10.59 10.33 -0.38
C PHE A 155 9.88 11.03 -1.53
N GLY A 156 10.15 10.60 -2.78
CA GLY A 156 9.41 11.09 -3.95
C GLY A 156 7.91 10.81 -3.84
N ASN A 157 7.08 11.71 -4.34
CA ASN A 157 5.65 11.44 -4.46
C ASN A 157 5.43 10.24 -5.40
N ARG A 158 4.37 9.45 -5.16
CA ARG A 158 4.07 8.26 -5.96
C ARG A 158 2.70 8.39 -6.59
N ALA A 159 2.61 8.05 -7.86
CA ALA A 159 1.36 7.88 -8.58
C ALA A 159 1.34 6.47 -9.19
N ILE A 160 0.27 5.73 -8.95
CA ILE A 160 0.10 4.36 -9.42
C ILE A 160 -1.30 4.27 -10.05
N ALA A 161 -1.36 3.74 -11.27
CA ALA A 161 -2.61 3.37 -11.91
C ALA A 161 -2.62 1.85 -12.11
N SER A 162 -3.72 1.19 -11.78
CA SER A 162 -3.91 -0.23 -12.03
C SER A 162 -5.27 -0.52 -12.63
N LEU A 163 -5.29 -1.45 -13.57
CA LEU A 163 -6.50 -1.97 -14.18
C LEU A 163 -6.57 -3.47 -13.89
N LYS A 164 -7.68 -3.90 -13.26
CA LYS A 164 -7.90 -5.30 -12.89
C LYS A 164 -9.18 -5.77 -13.55
N ALA A 165 -9.14 -6.91 -14.25
CA ALA A 165 -10.33 -7.60 -14.72
C ALA A 165 -10.66 -8.76 -13.78
N PHE A 166 -11.95 -9.04 -13.58
CA PHE A 166 -12.41 -10.15 -12.77
C PHE A 166 -13.65 -10.80 -13.36
N ALA A 167 -13.84 -12.07 -13.05
CA ALA A 167 -15.05 -12.81 -13.34
C ALA A 167 -15.48 -13.58 -12.10
N TRP A 168 -16.79 -13.76 -11.91
CA TRP A 168 -17.31 -14.65 -10.86
C TRP A 168 -18.37 -15.57 -11.45
N LYS A 169 -18.46 -16.74 -10.85
CA LYS A 169 -19.48 -17.74 -11.17
C LYS A 169 -20.13 -18.19 -9.87
N GLU A 170 -21.45 -18.16 -9.82
CA GLU A 170 -22.18 -18.75 -8.72
C GLU A 170 -22.26 -20.26 -8.93
N VAL A 171 -21.78 -21.04 -7.97
CA VAL A 171 -21.86 -22.50 -7.98
C VAL A 171 -22.63 -22.92 -6.75
N LYS A 172 -23.86 -23.38 -6.91
CA LYS A 172 -24.71 -23.95 -5.83
C LYS A 172 -24.62 -23.18 -4.51
N ASN A 173 -24.98 -21.90 -4.50
CA ASN A 173 -24.91 -20.99 -3.33
C ASN A 173 -23.49 -20.65 -2.83
N ILE A 174 -22.44 -20.96 -3.55
CA ILE A 174 -21.07 -20.57 -3.23
C ILE A 174 -20.58 -19.61 -4.31
N SER A 175 -20.21 -18.39 -3.94
CA SER A 175 -19.57 -17.43 -4.84
C SER A 175 -18.05 -17.60 -4.73
N ILE A 176 -17.40 -18.06 -5.79
CA ILE A 176 -15.94 -18.13 -5.90
C ILE A 176 -15.46 -16.90 -6.67
N LEU A 177 -14.66 -16.06 -6.02
CA LEU A 177 -13.98 -14.92 -6.63
C LEU A 177 -12.52 -15.31 -6.90
N PRO A 178 -12.13 -15.59 -8.15
CA PRO A 178 -10.71 -15.74 -8.46
C PRO A 178 -10.02 -14.38 -8.39
N HIS A 179 -9.01 -14.26 -7.56
CA HIS A 179 -8.08 -13.15 -7.54
C HIS A 179 -6.89 -13.50 -8.43
N THR A 180 -6.67 -12.69 -9.44
CA THR A 180 -5.43 -12.68 -10.23
C THR A 180 -4.46 -11.67 -9.69
#